data_ca72fb2112c86079d9f8fd760e2329f3
#
_entry.id   ca72fb2112c86079d9f8fd760e2329f3
#
_cell.length_a   1.000
_cell.length_b   1.000
_cell.length_c   1.000
_cell.angle_alpha   90.00
_cell.angle_beta   90.00
_cell.angle_gamma   90.00
#
_symmetry.space_group_name_H-M   'P 1'
#
loop_
_entity.id
_entity.type
_entity.pdbx_description
1 polymer ?
#
loop_
_entity_poly.entity_id
_entity_poly.type
_entity_poly.pdbx_seq_one_letter_code
_entity_poly.pdbx_strand_id
1 'polypeptide(L)'
;TMESRNEEYMNDIRDILDQNDFKQTFNQLDTYCSIFGHSFLVLYMNDDGRITFTAQNPKDWIYVRDNSLEKKPKFAIRYYAWWDDVENIQMYDIELYTDSEIINYEGSPVDLKEVGRRPHYFDGLPVIEFMENESRQGSYENVISLIDTYELMLSDTANTINYFSDCYLVLTGMQETQAEDIARMKNDRVLLVPEGCEASFLTKNVAENYNENMLK
;
A
#
# COMPACT_ATOMS: atom_id res chain seq x y z
N THR A 1 2.30 21.56 26.32
CA THR A 1 1.16 22.02 27.12
C THR A 1 0.77 23.39 26.60
N MET A 2 -0.38 23.49 25.93
CA MET A 2 -0.97 24.78 25.57
C MET A 2 -1.56 25.40 26.84
N GLU A 3 -0.90 26.40 27.39
CA GLU A 3 -1.48 27.24 28.42
C GLU A 3 -2.16 28.42 27.73
N SER A 4 -3.47 28.39 27.71
CA SER A 4 -4.29 29.53 27.28
C SER A 4 -4.80 30.30 28.51
N ARG A 5 -4.89 31.64 28.41
CA ARG A 5 -5.49 32.47 29.45
C ARG A 5 -7.02 32.34 29.53
N ASN A 6 -7.62 31.64 28.56
CA ASN A 6 -9.06 31.41 28.53
C ASN A 6 -9.33 29.90 28.68
N GLU A 7 -9.57 29.46 29.91
CA GLU A 7 -9.80 28.04 30.25
C GLU A 7 -11.07 27.47 29.57
N GLU A 8 -12.10 28.30 29.37
CA GLU A 8 -13.34 27.89 28.72
C GLU A 8 -13.09 27.50 27.25
N TYR A 9 -12.38 28.34 26.52
CA TYR A 9 -12.02 28.07 25.13
C TYR A 9 -11.13 26.80 24.98
N MET A 10 -10.25 26.57 25.94
CA MET A 10 -9.43 25.36 25.95
C MET A 10 -10.21 24.07 26.24
N ASN A 11 -11.26 24.18 27.06
CA ASN A 11 -12.14 23.05 27.34
C ASN A 11 -13.00 22.72 26.12
N ASP A 12 -13.52 23.70 25.40
CA ASP A 12 -14.25 23.49 24.16
C ASP A 12 -13.40 22.76 23.09
N ILE A 13 -12.14 23.17 22.96
CA ILE A 13 -11.20 22.47 22.04
C ILE A 13 -10.97 21.03 22.49
N ARG A 14 -10.75 20.77 23.79
CA ARG A 14 -10.56 19.41 24.29
C ARG A 14 -11.78 18.54 24.05
N ASP A 15 -12.98 19.10 24.30
CA ASP A 15 -14.23 18.38 24.07
C ASP A 15 -14.41 18.00 22.60
N ILE A 16 -14.06 18.89 21.66
CA ILE A 16 -14.08 18.57 20.23
C ILE A 16 -13.08 17.47 19.90
N LEU A 17 -11.86 17.54 20.43
CA LEU A 17 -10.81 16.53 20.17
C LEU A 17 -11.19 15.17 20.74
N ASP A 18 -11.72 15.13 21.98
CA ASP A 18 -12.12 13.88 22.64
C ASP A 18 -13.34 13.24 21.97
N GLN A 19 -14.34 14.04 21.54
CA GLN A 19 -15.52 13.53 20.82
C GLN A 19 -15.20 12.91 19.46
N ASN A 20 -14.13 13.35 18.82
CA ASN A 20 -13.72 12.90 17.48
C ASN A 20 -12.63 11.83 17.51
N ASP A 21 -12.31 11.27 18.67
CA ASP A 21 -11.20 10.32 18.83
C ASP A 21 -9.92 10.77 18.11
N PHE A 22 -9.46 11.94 18.52
CA PHE A 22 -8.29 12.63 17.94
C PHE A 22 -7.10 11.70 17.70
N LYS A 23 -6.79 10.81 18.66
CA LYS A 23 -5.63 9.93 18.56
C LYS A 23 -5.76 8.94 17.41
N GLN A 24 -6.93 8.33 17.25
CA GLN A 24 -7.18 7.38 16.17
C GLN A 24 -7.15 8.06 14.81
N THR A 25 -7.80 9.21 14.69
CA THR A 25 -7.82 9.99 13.43
C THR A 25 -6.42 10.43 13.01
N PHE A 26 -5.59 10.90 13.96
CA PHE A 26 -4.22 11.30 13.63
C PHE A 26 -3.30 10.11 13.32
N ASN A 27 -3.46 8.97 13.98
CA ASN A 27 -2.74 7.76 13.60
C ASN A 27 -3.11 7.31 12.17
N GLN A 28 -4.36 7.48 11.77
CA GLN A 28 -4.80 7.16 10.42
C GLN A 28 -4.23 8.14 9.38
N LEU A 29 -4.19 9.45 9.70
CA LEU A 29 -3.53 10.47 8.86
C LEU A 29 -2.04 10.15 8.66
N ASP A 30 -1.34 9.82 9.74
CA ASP A 30 0.08 9.45 9.72
C ASP A 30 0.32 8.20 8.86
N THR A 31 -0.54 7.20 9.01
CA THR A 31 -0.49 5.99 8.17
C THR A 31 -0.67 6.33 6.69
N TYR A 32 -1.63 7.17 6.34
CA TYR A 32 -1.83 7.60 4.95
C TYR A 32 -0.67 8.46 4.44
N CYS A 33 -0.12 9.36 5.26
CA CYS A 33 1.07 10.13 4.91
C CYS A 33 2.26 9.21 4.61
N SER A 34 2.51 8.21 5.44
CA SER A 34 3.61 7.26 5.26
C SER A 34 3.46 6.43 3.98
N ILE A 35 2.22 6.07 3.59
CA ILE A 35 1.95 5.25 2.41
C ILE A 35 1.94 6.09 1.13
N PHE A 36 1.21 7.21 1.14
CA PHE A 36 0.91 8.00 -0.07
C PHE A 36 1.69 9.31 -0.17
N GLY A 37 2.50 9.63 0.85
CA GLY A 37 3.24 10.88 0.94
C GLY A 37 2.41 12.09 1.39
N HIS A 38 1.09 11.96 1.46
CA HIS A 38 0.16 12.97 1.96
C HIS A 38 -1.17 12.33 2.39
N SER A 39 -1.96 13.09 3.15
CA SER A 39 -3.30 12.70 3.59
C SER A 39 -4.17 13.94 3.78
N PHE A 40 -5.47 13.75 3.95
CA PHE A 40 -6.41 14.84 4.13
C PHE A 40 -7.22 14.68 5.40
N LEU A 41 -7.34 15.77 6.16
CA LEU A 41 -8.28 15.91 7.25
C LEU A 41 -9.45 16.75 6.75
N VAL A 42 -10.65 16.21 6.81
CA VAL A 42 -11.87 16.91 6.41
C VAL A 42 -12.67 17.27 7.64
N LEU A 43 -13.03 18.55 7.76
CA LEU A 43 -13.90 19.05 8.80
C LEU A 43 -15.32 19.15 8.25
N TYR A 44 -16.29 18.75 9.06
CA TYR A 44 -17.71 18.89 8.72
C TYR A 44 -18.55 19.05 10.00
N MET A 45 -19.78 19.51 9.85
CA MET A 45 -20.76 19.51 10.94
C MET A 45 -21.63 18.27 10.81
N ASN A 46 -21.78 17.52 11.90
CA ASN A 46 -22.70 16.39 11.96
C ASN A 46 -24.17 16.86 12.09
N ASP A 47 -25.11 15.92 12.09
CA ASP A 47 -26.54 16.21 12.19
C ASP A 47 -26.93 16.90 13.51
N ASP A 48 -26.14 16.75 14.57
CA ASP A 48 -26.29 17.42 15.86
C ASP A 48 -25.72 18.84 15.88
N GLY A 49 -25.16 19.34 14.77
CA GLY A 49 -24.52 20.65 14.67
C GLY A 49 -23.15 20.73 15.36
N ARG A 50 -22.50 19.59 15.63
CA ARG A 50 -21.16 19.53 16.23
C ARG A 50 -20.08 19.43 15.17
N ILE A 51 -18.94 20.06 15.45
CA ILE A 51 -17.76 19.97 14.60
C ILE A 51 -17.18 18.57 14.69
N THR A 52 -17.06 17.93 13.54
CA THR A 52 -16.47 16.60 13.39
C THR A 52 -15.35 16.66 12.35
N PHE A 53 -14.34 15.81 12.52
CA PHE A 53 -13.26 15.68 11.54
C PHE A 53 -12.92 14.21 11.29
N THR A 54 -12.47 13.93 10.08
CA THR A 54 -12.12 12.57 9.67
C THR A 54 -10.90 12.56 8.75
N ALA A 55 -10.08 11.52 8.91
CA ALA A 55 -8.97 11.25 8.01
C ALA A 55 -9.48 10.65 6.71
N GLN A 56 -8.99 11.12 5.57
CA GLN A 56 -9.40 10.69 4.25
C GLN A 56 -8.23 10.10 3.47
N ASN A 57 -8.53 9.04 2.71
CA ASN A 57 -7.58 8.43 1.81
C ASN A 57 -7.30 9.35 0.62
N PRO A 58 -6.03 9.71 0.34
CA PRO A 58 -5.72 10.65 -0.75
C PRO A 58 -6.04 10.13 -2.14
N LYS A 59 -6.28 8.84 -2.34
CA LYS A 59 -6.66 8.26 -3.64
C LYS A 59 -7.94 8.84 -4.21
N ASP A 60 -8.87 9.27 -3.35
CA ASP A 60 -10.18 9.74 -3.73
C ASP A 60 -10.26 11.27 -3.75
N TRP A 61 -9.11 11.95 -3.65
CA TRP A 61 -9.04 13.39 -3.49
C TRP A 61 -8.11 14.06 -4.50
N ILE A 62 -8.52 15.24 -4.97
CA ILE A 62 -7.71 16.18 -5.73
C ILE A 62 -7.69 17.50 -4.95
N TYR A 63 -6.52 17.96 -4.58
CA TYR A 63 -6.33 19.18 -3.81
C TYR A 63 -5.62 20.23 -4.64
N VAL A 64 -6.27 21.37 -4.85
CA VAL A 64 -5.78 22.42 -5.73
C VAL A 64 -5.38 23.64 -4.91
N ARG A 65 -4.16 24.11 -5.13
CA ARG A 65 -3.59 25.32 -4.57
C ARG A 65 -3.53 26.41 -5.63
N ASP A 66 -3.52 27.66 -5.22
CA ASP A 66 -3.33 28.77 -6.13
C ASP A 66 -1.88 28.87 -6.61
N ASN A 67 -1.62 29.74 -7.59
CA ASN A 67 -0.29 29.99 -8.16
C ASN A 67 0.46 31.12 -7.41
N SER A 68 -0.02 31.56 -6.23
CA SER A 68 0.68 32.54 -5.42
C SER A 68 1.97 31.95 -4.82
N LEU A 69 2.85 32.81 -4.34
CA LEU A 69 4.05 32.38 -3.60
C LEU A 69 3.70 31.59 -2.32
N GLU A 70 2.57 31.89 -1.72
CA GLU A 70 2.08 31.21 -0.53
C GLU A 70 1.39 29.88 -0.82
N LYS A 71 1.03 29.59 -2.11
CA LYS A 71 0.34 28.38 -2.55
C LYS A 71 -0.88 28.04 -1.68
N LYS A 72 -1.75 29.04 -1.48
CA LYS A 72 -2.95 28.88 -0.65
C LYS A 72 -3.88 27.82 -1.22
N PRO A 73 -4.55 27.05 -0.35
CA PRO A 73 -5.63 26.17 -0.74
C PRO A 73 -6.70 26.94 -1.51
N LYS A 74 -7.15 26.42 -2.64
CA LYS A 74 -8.18 27.05 -3.47
C LYS A 74 -9.49 26.28 -3.46
N PHE A 75 -9.42 24.99 -3.69
CA PHE A 75 -10.55 24.07 -3.60
C PHE A 75 -10.03 22.62 -3.48
N ALA A 76 -10.89 21.73 -3.03
CA ALA A 76 -10.64 20.31 -3.00
C ALA A 76 -11.79 19.55 -3.66
N ILE A 77 -11.48 18.46 -4.33
CA ILE A 77 -12.45 17.59 -4.99
C ILE A 77 -12.32 16.21 -4.36
N ARG A 78 -13.42 15.69 -3.85
CA ARG A 78 -13.58 14.29 -3.52
C ARG A 78 -14.36 13.62 -4.63
N TYR A 79 -13.93 12.45 -5.10
CA TYR A 79 -14.65 11.71 -6.12
C TYR A 79 -14.77 10.24 -5.76
N TYR A 80 -15.89 9.66 -6.13
CA TYR A 80 -16.17 8.24 -6.04
C TYR A 80 -16.61 7.75 -7.42
N ALA A 81 -15.93 6.73 -7.93
CA ALA A 81 -16.26 6.13 -9.21
C ALA A 81 -16.97 4.80 -9.00
N TRP A 82 -18.09 4.60 -9.68
CA TRP A 82 -18.84 3.36 -9.63
C TRP A 82 -19.31 2.98 -11.03
N TRP A 83 -19.71 1.73 -11.21
CA TRP A 83 -20.12 1.22 -12.51
C TRP A 83 -21.63 1.08 -12.55
N ASP A 84 -22.28 1.67 -13.55
CA ASP A 84 -23.69 1.46 -13.83
C ASP A 84 -23.86 0.24 -14.73
N ASP A 85 -24.38 -0.86 -14.17
CA ASP A 85 -24.59 -2.13 -14.88
C ASP A 85 -25.71 -2.03 -15.92
N VAL A 86 -26.63 -1.08 -15.81
CA VAL A 86 -27.76 -0.90 -16.72
C VAL A 86 -27.33 -0.19 -18.01
N GLU A 87 -26.63 0.91 -17.86
CA GLU A 87 -26.13 1.71 -18.98
C GLU A 87 -24.75 1.26 -19.46
N ASN A 88 -24.08 0.38 -18.70
CA ASN A 88 -22.73 -0.15 -18.95
C ASN A 88 -21.70 0.96 -19.11
N ILE A 89 -21.75 1.96 -18.23
CA ILE A 89 -20.88 3.12 -18.21
C ILE A 89 -20.34 3.37 -16.80
N GLN A 90 -19.19 4.04 -16.73
CA GLN A 90 -18.64 4.51 -15.48
C GLN A 90 -19.30 5.82 -15.04
N MET A 91 -19.80 5.86 -13.81
CA MET A 91 -20.41 7.02 -13.18
C MET A 91 -19.50 7.57 -12.08
N TYR A 92 -19.68 8.84 -11.79
CA TYR A 92 -18.93 9.56 -10.75
C TYR A 92 -19.87 10.34 -9.86
N ASP A 93 -19.63 10.25 -8.56
CA ASP A 93 -20.15 11.16 -7.55
C ASP A 93 -19.00 12.05 -7.11
N ILE A 94 -19.16 13.36 -7.24
CA ILE A 94 -18.11 14.33 -7.01
C ILE A 94 -18.60 15.37 -6.01
N GLU A 95 -17.79 15.61 -4.98
CA GLU A 95 -17.98 16.72 -4.04
C GLU A 95 -16.88 17.75 -4.26
N LEU A 96 -17.25 18.95 -4.66
CA LEU A 96 -16.34 20.08 -4.77
C LEU A 96 -16.43 20.95 -3.52
N TYR A 97 -15.37 20.99 -2.76
CA TYR A 97 -15.20 21.84 -1.58
C TYR A 97 -14.59 23.17 -1.98
N THR A 98 -15.27 24.26 -1.66
CA THR A 98 -14.79 25.64 -1.86
C THR A 98 -14.60 26.32 -0.50
N ASP A 99 -14.33 27.62 -0.48
CA ASP A 99 -14.16 28.39 0.76
C ASP A 99 -15.47 28.56 1.55
N SER A 100 -16.64 28.37 0.92
CA SER A 100 -17.94 28.67 1.54
C SER A 100 -18.98 27.57 1.41
N GLU A 101 -18.85 26.70 0.40
CA GLU A 101 -19.87 25.71 0.09
C GLU A 101 -19.28 24.41 -0.46
N ILE A 102 -20.08 23.35 -0.37
CA ILE A 102 -19.82 22.04 -0.97
C ILE A 102 -20.84 21.86 -2.09
N ILE A 103 -20.35 21.59 -3.31
CA ILE A 103 -21.18 21.41 -4.51
C ILE A 103 -21.07 19.96 -4.93
N ASN A 104 -22.20 19.30 -5.05
CA ASN A 104 -22.29 17.89 -5.44
C ASN A 104 -22.60 17.77 -6.93
N TYR A 105 -21.86 16.92 -7.63
CA TYR A 105 -22.06 16.55 -9.03
C TYR A 105 -22.21 15.05 -9.15
N GLU A 106 -23.10 14.62 -10.05
CA GLU A 106 -23.26 13.21 -10.44
C GLU A 106 -23.28 13.09 -11.94
N GLY A 107 -22.76 11.97 -12.46
CA GLY A 107 -22.86 11.70 -13.90
C GLY A 107 -21.69 10.95 -14.48
N SER A 108 -21.69 10.82 -15.80
CA SER A 108 -20.58 10.24 -16.55
C SER A 108 -19.45 11.27 -16.75
N PRO A 109 -18.23 10.83 -17.14
CA PRO A 109 -17.11 11.76 -17.41
C PRO A 109 -17.41 12.84 -18.44
N VAL A 110 -18.41 12.61 -19.30
CA VAL A 110 -18.78 13.51 -20.42
C VAL A 110 -19.98 14.39 -20.05
N ASP A 111 -20.83 13.95 -19.13
CA ASP A 111 -22.06 14.64 -18.71
C ASP A 111 -22.19 14.61 -17.19
N LEU A 112 -21.44 15.49 -16.54
CA LEU A 112 -21.54 15.75 -15.10
C LEU A 112 -22.57 16.83 -14.83
N LYS A 113 -23.52 16.58 -13.93
CA LYS A 113 -24.59 17.51 -13.55
C LYS A 113 -24.49 17.87 -12.08
N GLU A 114 -24.67 19.15 -11.79
CA GLU A 114 -24.83 19.60 -10.41
C GLU A 114 -26.16 19.07 -9.86
N VAL A 115 -26.07 18.31 -8.76
CA VAL A 115 -27.26 17.74 -8.10
C VAL A 115 -27.60 18.47 -6.80
N GLY A 116 -26.69 19.28 -6.27
CA GLY A 116 -26.95 20.06 -5.06
C GLY A 116 -25.76 20.88 -4.60
N ARG A 117 -26.04 21.83 -3.71
CA ARG A 117 -25.03 22.62 -3.00
C ARG A 117 -25.46 22.93 -1.58
N ARG A 118 -24.50 23.00 -0.68
CA ARG A 118 -24.74 23.30 0.74
C ARG A 118 -23.59 24.12 1.32
N PRO A 119 -23.86 25.11 2.19
CA PRO A 119 -22.82 25.81 2.93
C PRO A 119 -22.19 24.87 3.98
N HIS A 120 -20.89 25.03 4.26
CA HIS A 120 -20.20 24.28 5.33
C HIS A 120 -19.92 25.08 6.59
N TYR A 121 -20.16 26.39 6.60
CA TYR A 121 -20.06 27.33 7.74
C TYR A 121 -18.65 27.48 8.35
N PHE A 122 -17.60 26.96 7.73
CA PHE A 122 -16.22 27.18 8.14
C PHE A 122 -15.64 28.42 7.43
N ASP A 123 -14.67 29.09 8.10
CA ASP A 123 -13.93 30.19 7.49
C ASP A 123 -12.77 29.61 6.66
N GLY A 124 -12.98 29.49 5.36
CA GLY A 124 -12.06 28.90 4.40
C GLY A 124 -12.32 27.41 4.09
N LEU A 125 -11.42 26.81 3.34
CA LEU A 125 -11.55 25.43 2.87
C LEU A 125 -11.52 24.42 4.03
N PRO A 126 -12.59 23.60 4.24
CA PRO A 126 -12.66 22.67 5.35
C PRO A 126 -11.88 21.36 5.11
N VAL A 127 -10.89 21.40 4.25
CA VAL A 127 -10.01 20.28 3.91
C VAL A 127 -8.57 20.70 4.14
N ILE A 128 -7.87 19.99 5.01
CA ILE A 128 -6.48 20.27 5.39
C ILE A 128 -5.59 19.16 4.86
N GLU A 129 -4.59 19.52 4.06
CA GLU A 129 -3.58 18.58 3.56
C GLU A 129 -2.45 18.44 4.57
N PHE A 130 -2.15 17.20 4.94
CA PHE A 130 -0.94 16.80 5.67
C PHE A 130 0.04 16.18 4.69
N MET A 131 1.29 16.57 4.73
CA MET A 131 2.34 16.10 3.83
C MET A 131 3.46 15.45 4.62
N GLU A 132 3.90 14.28 4.20
CA GLU A 132 5.09 13.61 4.76
C GLU A 132 6.36 14.41 4.46
N ASN A 133 6.45 14.94 3.24
CA ASN A 133 7.55 15.75 2.76
C ASN A 133 7.06 16.69 1.63
N GLU A 134 7.91 17.63 1.21
CA GLU A 134 7.60 18.58 0.14
C GLU A 134 7.30 17.91 -1.21
N SER A 135 7.91 16.74 -1.45
CA SER A 135 7.72 15.97 -2.70
C SER A 135 6.45 15.13 -2.70
N ARG A 136 5.74 15.02 -1.57
CA ARG A 136 4.61 14.11 -1.36
C ARG A 136 4.94 12.64 -1.66
N GLN A 137 6.13 12.22 -1.29
CA GLN A 137 6.57 10.83 -1.43
C GLN A 137 6.34 10.07 -0.13
N GLY A 138 5.79 8.88 -0.25
CA GLY A 138 5.62 7.97 0.88
C GLY A 138 6.96 7.50 1.44
N SER A 139 6.99 7.18 2.73
CA SER A 139 8.21 6.74 3.44
C SER A 139 8.87 5.51 2.80
N TYR A 140 8.08 4.66 2.16
CA TYR A 140 8.56 3.40 1.55
C TYR A 140 8.85 3.50 0.05
N GLU A 141 8.45 4.57 -0.62
CA GLU A 141 8.50 4.70 -2.08
C GLU A 141 9.93 4.50 -2.63
N ASN A 142 10.92 5.06 -1.95
CA ASN A 142 12.33 4.97 -2.35
C ASN A 142 12.94 3.57 -2.17
N VAL A 143 12.30 2.68 -1.41
CA VAL A 143 12.81 1.34 -1.10
C VAL A 143 11.99 0.20 -1.70
N ILE A 144 10.87 0.49 -2.37
CA ILE A 144 9.98 -0.52 -2.99
C ILE A 144 10.76 -1.44 -3.93
N SER A 145 11.59 -0.89 -4.81
CA SER A 145 12.40 -1.69 -5.74
C SER A 145 13.41 -2.60 -5.06
N LEU A 146 13.91 -2.20 -3.89
CA LEU A 146 14.81 -3.04 -3.08
C LEU A 146 14.02 -4.15 -2.38
N ILE A 147 12.81 -3.88 -1.92
CA ILE A 147 11.91 -4.88 -1.32
C ILE A 147 11.55 -5.93 -2.37
N ASP A 148 11.13 -5.52 -3.57
CA ASP A 148 10.82 -6.43 -4.68
C ASP A 148 12.02 -7.33 -5.05
N THR A 149 13.21 -6.74 -5.11
CA THR A 149 14.45 -7.48 -5.37
C THR A 149 14.74 -8.49 -4.27
N TYR A 150 14.57 -8.09 -3.01
CA TYR A 150 14.78 -8.97 -1.87
C TYR A 150 13.78 -10.13 -1.84
N GLU A 151 12.51 -9.90 -2.13
CA GLU A 151 11.48 -10.94 -2.23
C GLU A 151 11.79 -11.92 -3.35
N LEU A 152 12.25 -11.43 -4.51
CA LEU A 152 12.68 -12.29 -5.62
C LEU A 152 13.87 -13.17 -5.20
N MET A 153 14.88 -12.60 -4.56
CA MET A 153 16.05 -13.35 -4.06
C MET A 153 15.66 -14.43 -3.04
N LEU A 154 14.73 -14.12 -2.13
CA LEU A 154 14.22 -15.11 -1.16
C LEU A 154 13.49 -16.26 -1.88
N SER A 155 12.66 -15.95 -2.86
CA SER A 155 11.94 -16.94 -3.67
C SER A 155 12.90 -17.83 -4.42
N ASP A 156 13.91 -17.28 -5.09
CA ASP A 156 14.93 -18.02 -5.82
C ASP A 156 15.78 -18.88 -4.88
N THR A 157 16.10 -18.37 -3.69
CA THR A 157 16.81 -19.12 -2.66
C THR A 157 15.99 -20.33 -2.20
N ALA A 158 14.70 -20.12 -1.91
CA ALA A 158 13.80 -21.21 -1.51
C ALA A 158 13.66 -22.27 -2.61
N ASN A 159 13.52 -21.86 -3.87
CA ASN A 159 13.47 -22.76 -5.02
C ASN A 159 14.76 -23.54 -5.16
N THR A 160 15.91 -22.89 -5.00
CA THR A 160 17.23 -23.52 -5.05
C THR A 160 17.41 -24.56 -3.95
N ILE A 161 17.00 -24.25 -2.72
CA ILE A 161 17.05 -25.19 -1.60
C ILE A 161 16.16 -26.40 -1.88
N ASN A 162 14.94 -26.19 -2.35
CA ASN A 162 14.02 -27.29 -2.72
C ASN A 162 14.61 -28.14 -3.85
N TYR A 163 15.18 -27.51 -4.87
CA TYR A 163 15.82 -28.21 -5.99
C TYR A 163 16.96 -29.11 -5.52
N PHE A 164 17.83 -28.61 -4.66
CA PHE A 164 18.95 -29.43 -4.13
C PHE A 164 18.50 -30.43 -3.07
N SER A 165 17.44 -30.19 -2.34
CA SER A 165 16.89 -31.14 -1.37
C SER A 165 16.33 -32.39 -2.04
N ASP A 166 15.85 -32.28 -3.29
CA ASP A 166 15.28 -33.36 -4.07
C ASP A 166 16.32 -34.09 -4.98
N CYS A 167 17.60 -33.69 -4.88
CA CYS A 167 18.66 -34.32 -5.66
C CYS A 167 19.13 -35.63 -5.06
N TYR A 168 19.36 -36.62 -5.92
CA TYR A 168 20.04 -37.84 -5.54
C TYR A 168 21.52 -37.77 -5.92
N LEU A 169 22.39 -38.11 -4.97
CA LEU A 169 23.81 -38.31 -5.25
C LEU A 169 23.99 -39.65 -5.97
N VAL A 170 24.45 -39.62 -7.19
CA VAL A 170 24.75 -40.81 -7.99
C VAL A 170 26.25 -41.01 -8.03
N LEU A 171 26.69 -42.20 -7.62
CA LEU A 171 28.09 -42.67 -7.68
C LEU A 171 28.17 -43.77 -8.76
N THR A 172 28.89 -43.50 -9.83
CA THR A 172 29.08 -44.46 -10.91
C THR A 172 30.49 -45.05 -10.87
N GLY A 173 30.60 -46.34 -11.20
CA GLY A 173 31.89 -47.06 -11.27
C GLY A 173 32.40 -47.63 -9.93
N MET A 174 31.68 -47.44 -8.83
CA MET A 174 32.05 -47.99 -7.52
C MET A 174 31.67 -49.47 -7.43
N GLN A 175 32.61 -50.32 -7.08
CA GLN A 175 32.34 -51.72 -6.73
C GLN A 175 31.82 -51.74 -5.29
N GLU A 176 30.85 -52.64 -5.02
CA GLU A 176 30.16 -52.87 -3.74
C GLU A 176 30.65 -51.99 -2.55
N THR A 177 30.08 -50.80 -2.44
CA THR A 177 30.31 -49.95 -1.29
C THR A 177 29.33 -50.36 -0.20
N GLN A 178 29.83 -50.69 1.00
CA GLN A 178 28.95 -51.06 2.11
C GLN A 178 28.13 -49.84 2.56
N ALA A 179 26.88 -50.06 2.93
CA ALA A 179 26.00 -48.97 3.42
C ALA A 179 26.60 -48.19 4.58
N GLU A 180 27.46 -48.82 5.36
CA GLU A 180 28.20 -48.21 6.47
C GLU A 180 29.21 -47.17 5.99
N ASP A 181 29.90 -47.39 4.86
CA ASP A 181 30.86 -46.44 4.30
C ASP A 181 30.15 -45.18 3.77
N ILE A 182 28.98 -45.34 3.15
CA ILE A 182 28.16 -44.22 2.69
C ILE A 182 27.65 -43.39 3.88
N ALA A 183 27.21 -44.07 4.94
CA ALA A 183 26.76 -43.40 6.16
C ALA A 183 27.91 -42.61 6.84
N ARG A 184 29.11 -43.15 6.83
CA ARG A 184 30.31 -42.52 7.35
C ARG A 184 30.72 -41.28 6.56
N MET A 185 30.76 -41.41 5.20
CA MET A 185 31.01 -40.29 4.29
C MET A 185 30.00 -39.13 4.50
N LYS A 186 28.73 -39.47 4.70
CA LYS A 186 27.67 -38.50 4.98
C LYS A 186 27.87 -37.78 6.33
N ASN A 187 28.25 -38.51 7.37
CA ASN A 187 28.51 -37.94 8.69
C ASN A 187 29.75 -37.03 8.69
N ASP A 188 30.81 -37.46 8.01
CA ASP A 188 32.07 -36.72 7.93
C ASP A 188 32.03 -35.60 6.90
N ARG A 189 30.92 -35.45 6.13
CA ARG A 189 30.75 -34.49 5.02
C ARG A 189 31.87 -34.53 4.00
N VAL A 190 32.48 -35.72 3.80
CA VAL A 190 33.56 -35.95 2.86
C VAL A 190 33.10 -37.05 1.89
N LEU A 191 33.13 -36.77 0.61
CA LEU A 191 32.88 -37.71 -0.45
C LEU A 191 34.24 -38.10 -1.08
N LEU A 192 34.70 -39.31 -0.79
CA LEU A 192 35.91 -39.88 -1.43
C LEU A 192 35.45 -40.69 -2.63
N VAL A 193 35.80 -40.22 -3.82
CA VAL A 193 35.52 -40.91 -5.08
C VAL A 193 36.83 -41.54 -5.54
N PRO A 194 36.89 -42.88 -5.69
CA PRO A 194 38.07 -43.57 -6.21
C PRO A 194 38.46 -43.14 -7.62
N GLU A 195 39.72 -43.34 -8.00
CA GLU A 195 40.21 -43.02 -9.34
C GLU A 195 39.42 -43.80 -10.40
N GLY A 196 38.87 -43.08 -11.42
CA GLY A 196 38.03 -43.66 -12.45
C GLY A 196 36.54 -43.75 -12.13
N CYS A 197 36.11 -43.28 -10.96
CA CYS A 197 34.71 -43.18 -10.59
C CYS A 197 34.21 -41.71 -10.71
N GLU A 198 32.93 -41.53 -10.93
CA GLU A 198 32.31 -40.21 -11.03
C GLU A 198 31.22 -40.05 -9.98
N ALA A 199 31.14 -38.84 -9.43
CA ALA A 199 30.06 -38.42 -8.56
C ALA A 199 29.28 -37.27 -9.23
N SER A 200 27.97 -37.42 -9.32
CA SER A 200 27.11 -36.41 -9.89
C SER A 200 25.81 -36.28 -9.08
N PHE A 201 25.19 -35.13 -9.15
CA PHE A 201 23.84 -34.96 -8.61
C PHE A 201 22.81 -35.24 -9.72
N LEU A 202 21.93 -36.20 -9.47
CA LEU A 202 20.79 -36.46 -10.33
C LEU A 202 19.65 -35.47 -9.86
N THR A 203 19.44 -34.45 -10.65
CA THR A 203 18.33 -33.50 -10.43
C THR A 203 17.13 -33.95 -11.26
N LYS A 204 15.93 -33.76 -10.71
CA LYS A 204 14.70 -34.00 -11.45
C LYS A 204 14.55 -32.92 -12.53
N ASN A 205 14.82 -33.29 -13.77
CA ASN A 205 14.72 -32.36 -14.90
C ASN A 205 13.24 -32.14 -15.25
N VAL A 206 12.61 -31.12 -14.61
CA VAL A 206 11.20 -30.81 -14.83
C VAL A 206 10.95 -30.29 -16.26
N ALA A 207 11.98 -29.74 -16.90
CA ALA A 207 11.86 -29.17 -18.25
C ALA A 207 11.66 -30.18 -19.36
N GLU A 208 12.24 -31.38 -19.24
CA GLU A 208 12.09 -32.46 -20.27
C GLU A 208 10.69 -33.07 -20.24
N ASN A 209 10.08 -33.23 -19.06
CA ASN A 209 8.73 -33.79 -18.95
C ASN A 209 7.61 -32.84 -19.42
N TYR A 210 7.86 -31.54 -19.49
CA TYR A 210 6.85 -30.57 -19.98
C TYR A 210 6.74 -30.56 -21.50
N ASN A 211 7.86 -30.82 -22.21
CA ASN A 211 7.88 -30.82 -23.67
C ASN A 211 7.35 -32.13 -24.28
N GLU A 212 7.50 -33.27 -23.61
CA GLU A 212 6.96 -34.54 -24.11
C GLU A 212 5.45 -34.68 -23.97
N ASN A 213 4.83 -33.98 -23.00
CA ASN A 213 3.39 -34.04 -22.81
C ASN A 213 2.61 -32.99 -23.64
N MET A 214 3.28 -32.03 -24.27
CA MET A 214 2.65 -31.06 -25.19
C MET A 214 2.67 -31.49 -26.65
N LEU A 215 3.35 -32.60 -26.99
CA LEU A 215 3.45 -33.13 -28.35
C LEU A 215 2.69 -34.47 -28.57
N LYS A 216 1.84 -34.84 -27.62
CA LYS A 216 0.82 -35.89 -27.74
C LYS A 216 -0.57 -35.31 -27.62
#